data_0d83b7fb2bb99b312caa07824ce3a5c0
#
_entry.id   0d83b7fb2bb99b312caa07824ce3a5c0
#
_cell.length_a   1.000
_cell.length_b   1.000
_cell.length_c   1.000
_cell.angle_alpha   90.00
_cell.angle_beta   90.00
_cell.angle_gamma   90.00
#
_symmetry.space_group_name_H-M   'P 1'
#
loop_
_entity.id
_entity.type
_entity.pdbx_description
1 polymer ?
#
loop_
_entity_poly.entity_id
_entity_poly.type
_entity_poly.pdbx_seq_one_letter_code
_entity_poly.pdbx_strand_id
1 'polypeptide(L)'
;QNNESQNGNLEDAVFPTHPLVWDVASPESVGMDSQLLDQAFDYAFEDGSFTQAAIVIKNGKLVFEKYRGITDNEAESIASALGTDPSLYKNIFGYRERNSPVTSWSTAKSFTSFLIGIAIENGYINSLNESASTFISEWSSDDRNTITIKDLLDMRSGLYPACYDSSKSILAECSNEIDSSSGGNLVFSDDQLTGCIERNFAQDGAYHPWFKNGTSIYNKGDFVYSNFDTMVLGEIIFRSTGQDIQTYAEYNL
;
A
#
# COMPACT_ATOMS: atom_id res chain seq x y z
N GLN A 1 37.12 -11.92 8.55
CA GLN A 1 36.69 -10.77 7.74
C GLN A 1 35.47 -10.20 8.43
N ASN A 2 35.63 -9.03 9.05
CA ASN A 2 34.63 -8.37 9.87
C ASN A 2 33.53 -7.79 8.98
N ASN A 3 32.30 -8.26 9.15
CA ASN A 3 31.11 -7.54 8.70
C ASN A 3 30.85 -6.40 9.71
N GLU A 4 31.35 -5.23 9.43
CA GLU A 4 30.85 -4.01 10.05
C GLU A 4 29.45 -3.73 9.49
N SER A 5 28.42 -4.02 10.29
CA SER A 5 27.09 -3.49 10.07
C SER A 5 27.18 -1.95 10.16
N GLN A 6 27.05 -1.27 9.04
CA GLN A 6 26.84 0.18 9.05
C GLN A 6 25.45 0.45 9.66
N ASN A 7 25.40 0.58 10.97
CA ASN A 7 24.34 1.30 11.65
C ASN A 7 24.50 2.78 11.29
N GLY A 8 23.91 3.20 10.18
CA GLY A 8 23.75 4.61 9.90
C GLY A 8 22.90 5.22 11.02
N ASN A 9 23.51 6.12 11.79
CA ASN A 9 22.80 6.87 12.82
C ASN A 9 21.67 7.66 12.15
N LEU A 10 20.43 7.46 12.59
CA LEU A 10 19.28 8.26 12.14
C LEU A 10 19.48 9.77 12.42
N GLU A 11 20.39 10.11 13.33
CA GLU A 11 20.79 11.50 13.63
C GLU A 11 21.46 12.22 12.46
N ASP A 12 22.00 11.48 11.46
CA ASP A 12 22.62 12.03 10.26
C ASP A 12 21.64 12.16 9.07
N ALA A 13 20.37 11.78 9.25
CA ALA A 13 19.39 11.87 8.20
C ALA A 13 18.96 13.34 7.99
N VAL A 14 19.22 13.87 6.80
CA VAL A 14 18.80 15.22 6.43
C VAL A 14 17.44 15.15 5.76
N PHE A 15 16.42 15.68 6.39
CA PHE A 15 15.07 15.80 5.87
C PHE A 15 14.79 17.23 5.41
N PRO A 16 13.93 17.46 4.41
CA PRO A 16 13.51 18.80 4.03
C PRO A 16 12.83 19.48 5.22
N THR A 17 13.16 20.74 5.43
CA THR A 17 12.59 21.56 6.52
C THR A 17 11.15 21.96 6.29
N HIS A 18 10.65 21.79 5.05
CA HIS A 18 9.28 22.05 4.66
C HIS A 18 8.82 20.96 3.68
N PRO A 19 7.70 20.27 3.93
CA PRO A 19 7.28 19.09 3.17
C PRO A 19 6.95 19.38 1.69
N LEU A 20 6.65 20.64 1.34
CA LEU A 20 6.27 21.02 -0.02
C LEU A 20 7.41 21.60 -0.86
N VAL A 21 8.58 21.87 -0.25
CA VAL A 21 9.71 22.49 -0.95
C VAL A 21 10.98 21.71 -0.63
N TRP A 22 11.47 20.98 -1.62
CA TRP A 22 12.75 20.30 -1.54
C TRP A 22 13.89 21.25 -1.89
N ASP A 23 14.95 21.23 -1.10
CA ASP A 23 16.23 21.78 -1.53
C ASP A 23 16.69 21.04 -2.77
N VAL A 24 17.17 21.77 -3.78
CA VAL A 24 17.65 21.21 -5.03
C VAL A 24 19.16 21.20 -5.05
N ALA A 25 19.76 20.16 -5.61
CA ALA A 25 21.20 20.05 -5.82
C ALA A 25 21.52 19.51 -7.21
N SER A 26 22.64 19.93 -7.80
CA SER A 26 23.12 19.24 -9.00
C SER A 26 23.64 17.85 -8.65
N PRO A 27 23.55 16.88 -9.57
CA PRO A 27 24.07 15.53 -9.37
C PRO A 27 25.53 15.54 -8.86
N GLU A 28 26.39 16.30 -9.49
CA GLU A 28 27.83 16.38 -9.19
C GLU A 28 28.09 16.92 -7.78
N SER A 29 27.26 17.87 -7.31
CA SER A 29 27.43 18.47 -5.98
C SER A 29 27.17 17.48 -4.84
N VAL A 30 26.51 16.37 -5.12
CA VAL A 30 26.21 15.29 -4.18
C VAL A 30 26.91 13.98 -4.56
N GLY A 31 27.90 14.05 -5.46
CA GLY A 31 28.72 12.91 -5.87
C GLY A 31 27.96 11.90 -6.75
N MET A 32 27.06 12.38 -7.60
CA MET A 32 26.40 11.60 -8.65
C MET A 32 26.87 12.09 -10.02
N ASP A 33 26.72 11.25 -11.02
CA ASP A 33 27.09 11.53 -12.42
C ASP A 33 25.78 11.84 -13.19
N SER A 34 25.68 13.05 -13.75
CA SER A 34 24.49 13.48 -14.50
C SER A 34 24.26 12.66 -15.77
N GLN A 35 25.35 12.23 -16.45
CA GLN A 35 25.20 11.44 -17.68
C GLN A 35 24.67 10.03 -17.38
N LEU A 36 25.11 9.42 -16.26
CA LEU A 36 24.55 8.13 -15.83
C LEU A 36 23.10 8.26 -15.37
N LEU A 37 22.74 9.38 -14.73
CA LEU A 37 21.34 9.66 -14.39
C LEU A 37 20.47 9.82 -15.63
N ASP A 38 20.93 10.59 -16.63
CA ASP A 38 20.23 10.74 -17.89
C ASP A 38 19.98 9.38 -18.56
N GLN A 39 20.99 8.52 -18.65
CA GLN A 39 20.84 7.16 -19.19
C GLN A 39 19.85 6.31 -18.40
N ALA A 40 19.89 6.38 -17.06
CA ALA A 40 18.96 5.65 -16.20
C ALA A 40 17.51 6.12 -16.40
N PHE A 41 17.32 7.44 -16.57
CA PHE A 41 16.00 8.00 -16.83
C PHE A 41 15.51 7.74 -18.26
N ASP A 42 16.40 7.74 -19.25
CA ASP A 42 16.04 7.35 -20.60
C ASP A 42 15.55 5.90 -20.64
N TYR A 43 16.25 4.99 -19.98
CA TYR A 43 15.80 3.61 -19.81
C TYR A 43 14.45 3.52 -19.06
N ALA A 44 14.31 4.24 -17.93
CA ALA A 44 13.10 4.21 -17.13
C ALA A 44 11.86 4.73 -17.87
N PHE A 45 12.06 5.65 -18.84
CA PHE A 45 10.99 6.29 -19.60
C PHE A 45 10.85 5.79 -21.04
N GLU A 46 11.45 4.64 -21.37
CA GLU A 46 11.22 3.99 -22.67
C GLU A 46 9.73 3.74 -22.90
N ASP A 47 9.31 3.78 -24.17
CA ASP A 47 7.94 3.46 -24.54
C ASP A 47 7.59 2.02 -24.14
N GLY A 48 6.45 1.84 -23.48
CA GLY A 48 6.04 0.56 -22.91
C GLY A 48 6.50 0.33 -21.47
N SER A 49 7.27 1.26 -20.86
CA SER A 49 7.62 1.19 -19.43
C SER A 49 6.48 1.60 -18.50
N PHE A 50 5.50 2.33 -19.01
CA PHE A 50 4.41 2.96 -18.25
C PHE A 50 4.88 3.92 -17.15
N THR A 51 6.15 4.26 -17.11
CA THR A 51 6.71 5.20 -16.14
C THR A 51 6.23 6.61 -16.44
N GLN A 52 5.57 7.25 -15.47
CA GLN A 52 5.04 8.61 -15.61
C GLN A 52 5.80 9.63 -14.76
N ALA A 53 6.47 9.18 -13.72
CA ALA A 53 7.27 10.03 -12.84
C ALA A 53 8.44 9.24 -12.28
N ALA A 54 9.59 9.86 -12.19
CA ALA A 54 10.74 9.34 -11.46
C ALA A 54 11.49 10.51 -10.82
N ILE A 55 11.99 10.31 -9.61
CA ILE A 55 12.76 11.30 -8.87
C ILE A 55 13.98 10.65 -8.23
N VAL A 56 15.02 11.45 -8.04
CA VAL A 56 16.20 11.07 -7.26
C VAL A 56 16.41 12.06 -6.14
N ILE A 57 16.45 11.55 -4.93
CA ILE A 57 16.73 12.31 -3.71
C ILE A 57 18.01 11.78 -3.12
N LYS A 58 18.95 12.67 -2.80
CA LYS A 58 20.20 12.31 -2.11
C LYS A 58 20.54 13.37 -1.06
N ASN A 59 20.87 12.90 0.14
CA ASN A 59 21.20 13.76 1.28
C ASN A 59 20.09 14.80 1.57
N GLY A 60 18.81 14.38 1.50
CA GLY A 60 17.67 15.26 1.71
C GLY A 60 17.41 16.30 0.61
N LYS A 61 18.11 16.20 -0.53
CA LYS A 61 17.97 17.14 -1.66
C LYS A 61 17.40 16.46 -2.90
N LEU A 62 16.51 17.13 -3.60
CA LEU A 62 16.04 16.71 -4.91
C LEU A 62 17.15 16.95 -5.93
N VAL A 63 17.64 15.87 -6.54
CA VAL A 63 18.77 15.90 -7.48
C VAL A 63 18.31 15.85 -8.93
N PHE A 64 17.31 15.04 -9.20
CA PHE A 64 16.77 14.85 -10.53
C PHE A 64 15.29 14.51 -10.48
N GLU A 65 14.53 14.96 -11.45
CA GLU A 65 13.13 14.59 -11.63
C GLU A 65 12.74 14.65 -13.12
N LYS A 66 11.90 13.72 -13.54
CA LYS A 66 11.34 13.66 -14.88
C LYS A 66 9.89 13.19 -14.83
N TYR A 67 9.06 13.78 -15.67
CA TYR A 67 7.63 13.50 -15.76
C TYR A 67 7.21 13.35 -17.20
N ARG A 68 6.28 12.46 -17.50
CA ARG A 68 5.57 12.37 -18.79
C ARG A 68 4.19 11.75 -18.64
N GLY A 69 3.28 12.05 -19.53
CA GLY A 69 2.08 11.25 -19.73
C GLY A 69 2.40 9.89 -20.37
N ILE A 70 1.44 8.98 -20.39
CA ILE A 70 1.57 7.74 -21.15
C ILE A 70 1.64 8.03 -22.66
N THR A 71 2.36 7.18 -23.39
CA THR A 71 2.44 7.23 -24.85
C THR A 71 1.17 6.69 -25.50
N ASP A 72 1.04 6.86 -26.81
CA ASP A 72 -0.08 6.28 -27.56
C ASP A 72 -0.03 4.76 -27.54
N ASN A 73 1.15 4.15 -27.71
CA ASN A 73 1.35 2.71 -27.63
C ASN A 73 0.97 2.13 -26.25
N GLU A 74 1.31 2.85 -25.17
CA GLU A 74 0.96 2.46 -23.81
C GLU A 74 -0.57 2.52 -23.60
N ALA A 75 -1.23 3.56 -24.11
CA ALA A 75 -2.68 3.69 -24.05
C ALA A 75 -3.39 2.58 -24.83
N GLU A 76 -2.90 2.27 -26.05
CA GLU A 76 -3.41 1.17 -26.88
C GLU A 76 -3.22 -0.19 -26.18
N SER A 77 -2.07 -0.39 -25.53
CA SER A 77 -1.76 -1.61 -24.79
C SER A 77 -2.74 -1.85 -23.64
N ILE A 78 -3.04 -0.82 -22.83
CA ILE A 78 -4.02 -0.90 -21.73
C ILE A 78 -5.41 -1.15 -22.31
N ALA A 79 -5.81 -0.41 -23.31
CA ALA A 79 -7.12 -0.51 -23.93
C ALA A 79 -7.36 -1.90 -24.52
N SER A 80 -6.37 -2.47 -25.20
CA SER A 80 -6.43 -3.83 -25.75
C SER A 80 -6.59 -4.88 -24.65
N ALA A 81 -5.88 -4.74 -23.52
CA ALA A 81 -5.96 -5.67 -22.41
C ALA A 81 -7.32 -5.64 -21.69
N LEU A 82 -7.98 -4.48 -21.68
CA LEU A 82 -9.24 -4.26 -20.96
C LEU A 82 -10.48 -4.18 -21.86
N GLY A 83 -10.30 -4.29 -23.19
CA GLY A 83 -11.41 -4.21 -24.14
C GLY A 83 -12.08 -2.83 -24.20
N THR A 84 -11.31 -1.75 -24.11
CA THR A 84 -11.78 -0.37 -24.00
C THR A 84 -11.18 0.54 -25.08
N ASP A 85 -11.52 1.84 -25.05
CA ASP A 85 -10.99 2.83 -25.99
C ASP A 85 -9.68 3.46 -25.47
N PRO A 86 -8.58 3.51 -26.27
CA PRO A 86 -7.33 4.13 -25.86
C PRO A 86 -7.45 5.60 -25.45
N SER A 87 -8.40 6.33 -26.03
CA SER A 87 -8.59 7.75 -25.71
C SER A 87 -8.95 7.98 -24.24
N LEU A 88 -9.61 7.01 -23.60
CA LEU A 88 -9.90 7.06 -22.17
C LEU A 88 -8.62 7.19 -21.34
N TYR A 89 -7.62 6.39 -21.66
CA TYR A 89 -6.33 6.37 -20.92
C TYR A 89 -5.48 7.59 -21.24
N LYS A 90 -5.52 8.06 -22.48
CA LYS A 90 -4.87 9.32 -22.87
C LYS A 90 -5.46 10.51 -22.13
N ASN A 91 -6.77 10.55 -21.93
CA ASN A 91 -7.43 11.61 -21.17
C ASN A 91 -7.04 11.58 -19.68
N ILE A 92 -6.91 10.38 -19.09
CA ILE A 92 -6.61 10.22 -17.66
C ILE A 92 -5.10 10.36 -17.38
N PHE A 93 -4.24 9.75 -18.21
CA PHE A 93 -2.82 9.57 -17.94
C PHE A 93 -1.91 10.25 -18.99
N GLY A 94 -2.47 10.91 -20.00
CA GLY A 94 -1.71 11.53 -21.09
C GLY A 94 -0.91 12.77 -20.68
N TYR A 95 -1.13 13.30 -19.50
CA TYR A 95 -0.39 14.40 -18.93
C TYR A 95 0.09 14.10 -17.52
N ARG A 96 1.34 14.46 -17.22
CA ARG A 96 1.92 14.31 -15.89
C ARG A 96 2.99 15.36 -15.64
N GLU A 97 2.88 16.01 -14.49
CA GLU A 97 3.87 16.93 -13.95
C GLU A 97 4.02 16.74 -12.42
N ARG A 98 4.91 17.49 -11.79
CA ARG A 98 5.18 17.40 -10.35
C ARG A 98 3.92 17.44 -9.47
N ASN A 99 2.96 18.29 -9.79
CA ASN A 99 1.76 18.52 -8.99
C ASN A 99 0.53 17.74 -9.49
N SER A 100 0.70 16.85 -10.46
CA SER A 100 -0.42 16.04 -10.94
C SER A 100 -0.87 15.05 -9.87
N PRO A 101 -2.16 15.00 -9.51
CA PRO A 101 -2.69 13.96 -8.63
C PRO A 101 -2.47 12.58 -9.25
N VAL A 102 -2.12 11.62 -8.41
CA VAL A 102 -1.93 10.23 -8.82
C VAL A 102 -2.65 9.28 -7.87
N THR A 103 -3.13 8.16 -8.40
CA THR A 103 -3.62 7.08 -7.57
C THR A 103 -2.42 6.37 -6.92
N SER A 104 -2.38 6.38 -5.61
CA SER A 104 -1.26 5.80 -4.84
C SER A 104 -1.24 4.28 -4.84
N TRP A 105 -2.38 3.63 -5.17
CA TRP A 105 -2.53 2.18 -5.05
C TRP A 105 -2.02 1.69 -3.68
N SER A 106 -1.29 0.60 -3.67
CA SER A 106 -0.79 0.00 -2.43
C SER A 106 0.29 0.81 -1.70
N THR A 107 0.83 1.86 -2.29
CA THR A 107 1.71 2.81 -1.58
C THR A 107 0.98 3.45 -0.39
N ALA A 108 -0.36 3.60 -0.47
CA ALA A 108 -1.18 4.07 0.64
C ALA A 108 -1.01 3.25 1.93
N LYS A 109 -0.68 1.95 1.82
CA LYS A 109 -0.42 1.10 2.99
C LYS A 109 0.77 1.57 3.84
N SER A 110 1.79 2.14 3.18
CA SER A 110 2.92 2.74 3.88
C SER A 110 2.51 3.95 4.70
N PHE A 111 1.62 4.80 4.16
CA PHE A 111 1.08 5.93 4.92
C PHE A 111 0.24 5.46 6.10
N THR A 112 -0.60 4.44 5.94
CA THR A 112 -1.34 3.84 7.06
C THR A 112 -0.38 3.35 8.15
N SER A 113 0.74 2.73 7.79
CA SER A 113 1.76 2.29 8.74
C SER A 113 2.38 3.46 9.51
N PHE A 114 2.72 4.58 8.84
CA PHE A 114 3.19 5.79 9.50
C PHE A 114 2.15 6.35 10.49
N LEU A 115 0.88 6.40 10.09
CA LEU A 115 -0.19 6.90 10.94
C LEU A 115 -0.40 6.05 12.20
N ILE A 116 -0.25 4.73 12.12
CA ILE A 116 -0.24 3.85 13.30
C ILE A 116 0.95 4.20 14.22
N GLY A 117 2.14 4.43 13.64
CA GLY A 117 3.31 4.86 14.41
C GLY A 117 3.08 6.18 15.15
N ILE A 118 2.50 7.16 14.47
CA ILE A 118 2.13 8.46 15.05
C ILE A 118 1.04 8.30 16.12
N ALA A 119 0.06 7.42 15.92
CA ALA A 119 -0.97 7.16 16.92
C ALA A 119 -0.39 6.53 18.20
N ILE A 120 0.66 5.71 18.08
CA ILE A 120 1.41 5.19 19.22
C ILE A 120 2.18 6.32 19.92
N GLU A 121 2.89 7.15 19.19
CA GLU A 121 3.65 8.28 19.75
C GLU A 121 2.73 9.26 20.48
N ASN A 122 1.54 9.50 19.94
CA ASN A 122 0.53 10.37 20.54
C ASN A 122 -0.26 9.71 21.70
N GLY A 123 0.00 8.43 22.01
CA GLY A 123 -0.62 7.71 23.11
C GLY A 123 -2.06 7.23 22.85
N TYR A 124 -2.54 7.26 21.60
CA TYR A 124 -3.84 6.69 21.23
C TYR A 124 -3.82 5.17 21.14
N ILE A 125 -2.66 4.61 20.86
CA ILE A 125 -2.38 3.17 20.82
C ILE A 125 -1.18 2.92 21.74
N ASN A 126 -1.24 1.88 22.58
CA ASN A 126 -0.16 1.67 23.55
C ASN A 126 1.11 1.07 22.91
N SER A 127 0.95 0.14 21.99
CA SER A 127 2.07 -0.48 21.28
C SER A 127 1.64 -1.30 20.07
N LEU A 128 2.58 -1.70 19.23
CA LEU A 128 2.34 -2.66 18.14
C LEU A 128 1.85 -4.03 18.62
N ASN A 129 2.17 -4.42 19.85
CA ASN A 129 1.76 -5.70 20.44
C ASN A 129 0.37 -5.63 21.12
N GLU A 130 -0.28 -4.48 21.12
CA GLU A 130 -1.65 -4.34 21.62
C GLU A 130 -2.59 -5.16 20.74
N SER A 131 -3.57 -5.82 21.40
CA SER A 131 -4.58 -6.55 20.66
C SER A 131 -5.44 -5.58 19.85
N ALA A 132 -5.65 -5.90 18.57
CA ALA A 132 -6.57 -5.16 17.71
C ALA A 132 -8.01 -5.16 18.27
N SER A 133 -8.38 -6.17 19.09
CA SER A 133 -9.71 -6.24 19.72
C SER A 133 -9.96 -5.15 20.76
N THR A 134 -8.93 -4.44 21.21
CA THR A 134 -9.09 -3.22 22.02
C THR A 134 -9.91 -2.16 21.28
N PHE A 135 -9.75 -2.09 19.98
CA PHE A 135 -10.42 -1.14 19.09
C PHE A 135 -11.54 -1.80 18.27
N ILE A 136 -11.32 -3.04 17.82
CA ILE A 136 -12.30 -3.85 17.07
C ILE A 136 -13.01 -4.77 18.07
N SER A 137 -13.99 -4.22 18.80
CA SER A 137 -14.69 -4.91 19.86
C SER A 137 -15.41 -6.18 19.38
N GLU A 138 -15.71 -6.28 18.10
CA GLU A 138 -16.29 -7.44 17.43
C GLU A 138 -15.39 -8.69 17.51
N TRP A 139 -14.09 -8.50 17.75
CA TRP A 139 -13.11 -9.58 17.90
C TRP A 139 -12.85 -9.98 19.36
N SER A 140 -13.46 -9.30 20.33
CA SER A 140 -13.14 -9.50 21.75
C SER A 140 -13.60 -10.83 22.32
N SER A 141 -14.61 -11.46 21.71
CA SER A 141 -15.28 -12.65 22.22
C SER A 141 -14.82 -13.97 21.58
N ASP A 142 -13.91 -13.94 20.64
CA ASP A 142 -13.40 -15.11 19.93
C ASP A 142 -11.88 -15.06 19.77
N ASP A 143 -11.29 -16.07 19.09
CA ASP A 143 -9.84 -16.22 18.95
C ASP A 143 -9.16 -15.06 18.21
N ARG A 144 -9.91 -14.21 17.49
CA ARG A 144 -9.39 -13.01 16.84
C ARG A 144 -8.88 -11.96 17.84
N ASN A 145 -9.24 -12.09 19.13
CA ASN A 145 -8.68 -11.27 20.21
C ASN A 145 -7.15 -11.44 20.34
N THR A 146 -6.58 -12.48 19.77
CA THR A 146 -5.13 -12.73 19.73
C THR A 146 -4.41 -11.96 18.62
N ILE A 147 -5.13 -11.36 17.68
CA ILE A 147 -4.55 -10.57 16.59
C ILE A 147 -4.03 -9.26 17.17
N THR A 148 -2.75 -8.97 16.96
CA THR A 148 -2.13 -7.71 17.35
C THR A 148 -2.15 -6.71 16.20
N ILE A 149 -1.95 -5.43 16.53
CA ILE A 149 -1.75 -4.39 15.51
C ILE A 149 -0.56 -4.74 14.60
N LYS A 150 0.50 -5.32 15.17
CA LYS A 150 1.65 -5.80 14.41
C LYS A 150 1.28 -6.89 13.40
N ASP A 151 0.44 -7.84 13.78
CA ASP A 151 0.00 -8.90 12.87
C ASP A 151 -0.73 -8.32 11.64
N LEU A 152 -1.54 -7.28 11.82
CA LEU A 152 -2.22 -6.57 10.73
C LEU A 152 -1.23 -5.78 9.85
N LEU A 153 -0.27 -5.07 10.45
CA LEU A 153 0.77 -4.31 9.72
C LEU A 153 1.67 -5.23 8.91
N ASP A 154 2.03 -6.38 9.46
CA ASP A 154 2.87 -7.38 8.81
C ASP A 154 2.07 -8.27 7.82
N MET A 155 0.74 -8.08 7.70
CA MET A 155 -0.16 -8.95 6.92
C MET A 155 -0.03 -10.42 7.33
N ARG A 156 -0.07 -10.68 8.64
CA ARG A 156 0.08 -11.98 9.29
C ARG A 156 -1.07 -12.30 10.24
N SER A 157 -2.20 -11.66 10.04
CA SER A 157 -3.39 -11.81 10.89
C SER A 157 -3.95 -13.23 10.91
N GLY A 158 -3.74 -14.00 9.86
CA GLY A 158 -4.34 -15.33 9.67
C GLY A 158 -5.81 -15.32 9.27
N LEU A 159 -6.38 -14.12 9.07
CA LEU A 159 -7.75 -13.98 8.58
C LEU A 159 -7.81 -14.39 7.10
N TYR A 160 -8.86 -15.10 6.69
CA TYR A 160 -8.97 -15.51 5.29
C TYR A 160 -9.04 -14.29 4.35
N PRO A 161 -8.48 -14.36 3.15
CA PRO A 161 -8.71 -13.37 2.12
C PRO A 161 -10.17 -13.45 1.69
N ALA A 162 -10.89 -12.32 1.74
CA ALA A 162 -12.27 -12.30 1.29
C ALA A 162 -12.33 -12.17 -0.23
N CYS A 163 -13.26 -12.91 -0.83
CA CYS A 163 -13.64 -12.84 -2.23
C CYS A 163 -15.09 -12.38 -2.34
N TYR A 164 -15.44 -11.76 -3.47
CA TYR A 164 -16.79 -11.33 -3.70
C TYR A 164 -17.62 -12.47 -4.31
N ASP A 165 -18.63 -12.94 -3.58
CA ASP A 165 -19.64 -13.85 -4.11
C ASP A 165 -20.73 -13.03 -4.82
N SER A 166 -20.63 -12.90 -6.13
CA SER A 166 -21.57 -12.12 -6.94
C SER A 166 -22.99 -12.69 -6.92
N SER A 167 -23.14 -13.98 -6.61
CA SER A 167 -24.46 -14.63 -6.53
C SER A 167 -25.25 -14.20 -5.31
N LYS A 168 -24.56 -13.79 -4.24
CA LYS A 168 -25.13 -13.34 -2.96
C LYS A 168 -24.88 -11.87 -2.67
N SER A 169 -24.05 -11.19 -3.51
CA SER A 169 -23.60 -9.80 -3.30
C SER A 169 -22.93 -9.59 -1.94
N ILE A 170 -22.15 -10.55 -1.46
CA ILE A 170 -21.44 -10.53 -0.19
C ILE A 170 -19.96 -10.86 -0.36
N LEU A 171 -19.16 -10.45 0.62
CA LEU A 171 -17.81 -10.98 0.81
C LEU A 171 -17.89 -12.35 1.48
N ALA A 172 -17.11 -13.30 0.99
CA ALA A 172 -17.04 -14.66 1.49
C ALA A 172 -15.61 -15.16 1.45
N GLU A 173 -15.34 -16.26 2.14
CA GLU A 173 -14.06 -16.95 2.02
C GLU A 173 -13.82 -17.38 0.57
N CYS A 174 -12.61 -17.13 0.06
CA CYS A 174 -12.25 -17.52 -1.30
C CYS A 174 -12.27 -19.05 -1.45
N SER A 175 -12.89 -19.54 -2.51
CA SER A 175 -12.96 -20.96 -2.84
C SER A 175 -12.77 -21.17 -4.35
N ASN A 176 -12.67 -22.44 -4.78
CA ASN A 176 -12.60 -22.75 -6.20
C ASN A 176 -13.86 -22.34 -6.99
N GLU A 177 -14.98 -22.13 -6.30
CA GLU A 177 -16.26 -21.76 -6.90
C GLU A 177 -16.45 -20.24 -6.93
N ILE A 178 -15.75 -19.53 -6.03
CA ILE A 178 -15.78 -18.06 -5.94
C ILE A 178 -14.47 -17.55 -6.52
N ASP A 179 -14.55 -16.89 -7.66
CA ASP A 179 -13.37 -16.38 -8.37
C ASP A 179 -12.57 -15.44 -7.47
N SER A 180 -11.38 -15.92 -7.15
CA SER A 180 -10.42 -15.24 -6.29
C SER A 180 -9.57 -14.21 -7.03
N SER A 181 -9.88 -13.92 -8.30
CA SER A 181 -8.97 -13.21 -9.20
C SER A 181 -8.63 -11.81 -8.76
N SER A 182 -9.18 -11.31 -7.64
CA SER A 182 -8.87 -9.95 -7.28
C SER A 182 -9.04 -9.61 -5.81
N GLY A 183 -8.00 -9.04 -5.22
CA GLY A 183 -8.17 -8.03 -4.18
C GLY A 183 -9.04 -6.84 -4.63
N GLY A 184 -9.55 -6.87 -5.87
CA GLY A 184 -10.53 -5.94 -6.42
C GLY A 184 -11.95 -6.15 -5.90
N ASN A 185 -12.24 -7.29 -5.32
CA ASN A 185 -13.58 -7.60 -4.83
C ASN A 185 -14.02 -6.72 -3.66
N LEU A 186 -13.07 -6.21 -2.87
CA LEU A 186 -13.35 -5.22 -1.84
C LEU A 186 -13.96 -3.96 -2.43
N VAL A 187 -13.52 -3.54 -3.62
CA VAL A 187 -14.00 -2.33 -4.33
C VAL A 187 -15.47 -2.44 -4.74
N PHE A 188 -15.98 -3.65 -4.92
CA PHE A 188 -17.38 -3.90 -5.34
C PHE A 188 -18.34 -4.10 -4.17
N SER A 189 -17.86 -4.11 -2.94
CA SER A 189 -18.72 -4.22 -1.75
C SER A 189 -19.29 -2.85 -1.39
N ASP A 190 -20.60 -2.79 -1.13
CA ASP A 190 -21.26 -1.59 -0.63
C ASP A 190 -20.81 -1.25 0.80
N ASP A 191 -20.46 -2.25 1.60
CA ASP A 191 -19.91 -2.12 2.94
C ASP A 191 -18.60 -2.89 3.05
N GLN A 192 -17.52 -2.21 2.68
CA GLN A 192 -16.18 -2.79 2.69
C GLN A 192 -15.67 -3.07 4.10
N LEU A 193 -15.98 -2.18 5.04
CA LEU A 193 -15.43 -2.25 6.40
C LEU A 193 -16.02 -3.40 7.19
N THR A 194 -17.35 -3.55 7.18
CA THR A 194 -18.01 -4.68 7.83
C THR A 194 -17.47 -6.01 7.28
N GLY A 195 -17.34 -6.12 5.95
CA GLY A 195 -16.74 -7.31 5.34
C GLY A 195 -15.30 -7.59 5.78
N CYS A 196 -14.50 -6.55 6.07
CA CYS A 196 -13.15 -6.73 6.62
C CYS A 196 -13.15 -7.21 8.06
N ILE A 197 -14.07 -6.69 8.88
CA ILE A 197 -14.18 -6.99 10.32
C ILE A 197 -14.79 -8.38 10.56
N GLU A 198 -15.75 -8.80 9.76
CA GLU A 198 -16.46 -10.08 9.91
C GLU A 198 -15.65 -11.31 9.49
N ARG A 199 -14.49 -11.13 8.86
CA ARG A 199 -13.62 -12.25 8.47
C ARG A 199 -13.23 -13.10 9.69
N ASN A 200 -13.23 -14.42 9.50
CA ASN A 200 -12.71 -15.39 10.47
C ASN A 200 -11.28 -15.79 10.11
N PHE A 201 -10.64 -16.56 10.99
CA PHE A 201 -9.39 -17.24 10.65
C PHE A 201 -9.61 -18.18 9.47
N ALA A 202 -8.59 -18.27 8.61
CA ALA A 202 -8.59 -19.24 7.54
C ALA A 202 -8.68 -20.66 8.11
N GLN A 203 -9.54 -21.48 7.49
CA GLN A 203 -9.64 -22.89 7.83
C GLN A 203 -8.43 -23.64 7.27
N ASP A 204 -8.12 -24.80 7.85
CA ASP A 204 -7.11 -25.70 7.31
C ASP A 204 -7.46 -26.06 5.85
N GLY A 205 -6.51 -25.80 4.94
CA GLY A 205 -6.74 -25.98 3.51
C GLY A 205 -7.41 -24.79 2.82
N ALA A 206 -7.50 -23.64 3.47
CA ALA A 206 -8.01 -22.41 2.85
C ALA A 206 -7.29 -22.09 1.54
N TYR A 207 -8.07 -21.76 0.53
CA TYR A 207 -7.57 -21.39 -0.78
C TYR A 207 -6.95 -20.00 -0.73
N HIS A 208 -5.71 -19.86 -1.22
CA HIS A 208 -5.08 -18.56 -1.38
C HIS A 208 -5.21 -18.09 -2.83
N PRO A 209 -5.85 -16.92 -3.10
CA PRO A 209 -6.14 -16.46 -4.46
C PRO A 209 -4.92 -16.27 -5.36
N TRP A 210 -3.76 -16.03 -4.79
CA TRP A 210 -2.50 -15.81 -5.52
C TRP A 210 -1.73 -17.11 -5.84
N PHE A 211 -2.10 -18.24 -5.23
CA PHE A 211 -1.46 -19.52 -5.45
C PHE A 211 -2.39 -20.45 -6.22
N LYS A 212 -2.28 -20.42 -7.54
CA LYS A 212 -3.14 -21.18 -8.48
C LYS A 212 -3.18 -22.70 -8.25
N ASN A 213 -2.34 -23.25 -7.40
CA ASN A 213 -2.28 -24.68 -7.10
C ASN A 213 -2.97 -25.07 -5.79
N GLY A 214 -3.74 -24.20 -5.20
CA GLY A 214 -4.82 -24.54 -4.26
C GLY A 214 -4.44 -25.17 -2.92
N THR A 215 -3.17 -25.14 -2.48
CA THR A 215 -2.77 -25.87 -1.27
C THR A 215 -1.82 -25.13 -0.34
N SER A 216 -1.76 -23.83 -0.39
CA SER A 216 -1.06 -23.08 0.66
C SER A 216 -2.00 -22.93 1.85
N ILE A 217 -1.92 -23.87 2.78
CA ILE A 217 -2.48 -23.68 4.13
C ILE A 217 -1.70 -22.53 4.74
N TYR A 218 -2.39 -21.53 5.24
CA TYR A 218 -1.77 -20.46 6.00
C TYR A 218 -2.49 -20.28 7.34
N ASN A 219 -1.73 -19.90 8.33
CA ASN A 219 -2.19 -19.69 9.70
C ASN A 219 -1.85 -18.27 10.15
N LYS A 220 -2.33 -17.89 11.31
CA LYS A 220 -1.84 -16.68 11.97
C LYS A 220 -0.30 -16.75 12.08
N GLY A 221 0.36 -15.69 11.63
CA GLY A 221 1.83 -15.63 11.55
C GLY A 221 2.41 -15.89 10.16
N ASP A 222 1.69 -16.51 9.24
CA ASP A 222 2.10 -16.62 7.85
C ASP A 222 1.79 -15.32 7.10
N PHE A 223 2.70 -14.91 6.21
CA PHE A 223 2.49 -13.71 5.40
C PHE A 223 1.48 -13.99 4.28
N VAL A 224 0.39 -13.23 4.28
CA VAL A 224 -0.63 -13.23 3.23
C VAL A 224 -0.96 -11.80 2.86
N TYR A 225 -0.59 -11.36 1.67
CA TYR A 225 -0.87 -9.99 1.23
C TYR A 225 -2.36 -9.65 1.34
N SER A 226 -2.69 -8.61 2.13
CA SER A 226 -4.05 -8.30 2.50
C SER A 226 -4.36 -6.80 2.40
N ASN A 227 -5.29 -6.43 1.53
CA ASN A 227 -5.90 -5.10 1.55
C ASN A 227 -6.82 -4.94 2.76
N PHE A 228 -7.41 -6.05 3.19
CA PHE A 228 -8.38 -6.08 4.28
C PHE A 228 -7.75 -5.76 5.64
N ASP A 229 -6.54 -6.24 5.90
CA ASP A 229 -5.81 -5.93 7.13
C ASP A 229 -5.51 -4.43 7.22
N THR A 230 -5.16 -3.81 6.08
CA THR A 230 -4.93 -2.37 6.01
C THR A 230 -6.22 -1.57 6.23
N MET A 231 -7.38 -2.04 5.75
CA MET A 231 -8.67 -1.41 6.03
C MET A 231 -8.99 -1.43 7.52
N VAL A 232 -8.73 -2.55 8.19
CA VAL A 232 -8.91 -2.66 9.65
C VAL A 232 -7.97 -1.71 10.39
N LEU A 233 -6.73 -1.52 9.94
CA LEU A 233 -5.82 -0.53 10.54
C LEU A 233 -6.37 0.91 10.41
N GLY A 234 -7.01 1.24 9.29
CA GLY A 234 -7.71 2.52 9.12
C GLY A 234 -8.83 2.71 10.14
N GLU A 235 -9.61 1.66 10.38
CA GLU A 235 -10.66 1.68 11.41
C GLU A 235 -10.10 1.77 12.83
N ILE A 236 -8.96 1.13 13.11
CA ILE A 236 -8.27 1.27 14.39
C ILE A 236 -7.86 2.73 14.63
N ILE A 237 -7.35 3.42 13.61
CA ILE A 237 -7.06 4.87 13.71
C ILE A 237 -8.33 5.63 14.06
N PHE A 238 -9.43 5.38 13.35
CA PHE A 238 -10.69 6.06 13.62
C PHE A 238 -11.19 5.81 15.05
N ARG A 239 -11.25 4.57 15.50
CA ARG A 239 -11.76 4.22 16.84
C ARG A 239 -10.85 4.67 17.98
N SER A 240 -9.55 4.75 17.75
CA SER A 240 -8.59 5.20 18.75
C SER A 240 -8.51 6.73 18.86
N THR A 241 -8.62 7.46 17.74
CA THR A 241 -8.42 8.91 17.69
C THR A 241 -9.72 9.71 17.60
N GLY A 242 -10.81 9.08 17.16
CA GLY A 242 -12.07 9.76 16.82
C GLY A 242 -12.03 10.50 15.47
N GLN A 243 -10.96 10.36 14.70
CA GLN A 243 -10.75 11.01 13.40
C GLN A 243 -10.66 9.95 12.30
N ASP A 244 -11.32 10.19 11.16
CA ASP A 244 -11.10 9.34 10.00
C ASP A 244 -9.65 9.44 9.52
N ILE A 245 -9.19 8.42 8.80
CA ILE A 245 -7.77 8.27 8.42
C ILE A 245 -7.28 9.46 7.57
N GLN A 246 -8.14 10.03 6.72
CA GLN A 246 -7.76 11.18 5.89
C GLN A 246 -7.56 12.42 6.76
N THR A 247 -8.52 12.74 7.61
CA THR A 247 -8.43 13.85 8.55
C THR A 247 -7.21 13.70 9.46
N TYR A 248 -6.99 12.48 9.99
CA TYR A 248 -5.83 12.22 10.84
C TYR A 248 -4.51 12.40 10.08
N ALA A 249 -4.44 11.99 8.82
CA ALA A 249 -3.26 12.19 7.96
C ALA A 249 -2.98 13.67 7.69
N GLU A 250 -4.01 14.47 7.37
CA GLU A 250 -3.86 15.89 7.05
C GLU A 250 -3.24 16.71 8.20
N TYR A 251 -3.44 16.25 9.45
CA TYR A 251 -2.89 16.94 10.64
C TYR A 251 -1.55 16.38 11.12
N ASN A 252 -1.15 15.18 10.69
CA ASN A 252 -0.03 14.45 11.30
C ASN A 252 1.05 14.01 10.29
N LEU A 253 0.79 14.06 8.99
CA LEU A 253 1.76 13.80 7.91
C LEU A 253 2.08 15.07 7.13
#